data_4637b49cc456a230a83d3edb84b38a33
#
_entry.id   4637b49cc456a230a83d3edb84b38a33
#
_cell.length_a   1.000
_cell.length_b   1.000
_cell.length_c   1.000
_cell.angle_alpha   90.00
_cell.angle_beta   90.00
_cell.angle_gamma   90.00
#
_symmetry.space_group_name_H-M   'P 1'
#
loop_
_entity.id
_entity.type
_entity.pdbx_description
1 polymer ?
#
loop_
_entity_poly.entity_id
_entity_poly.type
_entity_poly.pdbx_seq_one_letter_code
_entity_poly.pdbx_strand_id
1 'polypeptide(L)'
;MEQQFTLRNATINDSAVFYDVKKTVLKKYIEEIWGWNEAFQIKFHEENFHVNETKIIELNHQPIGTVEVKEDDERIFLCSLYILPEHQNKKIGSNICKIYMHKAEKEKKIICLEVLKLNVNAQRLYLNLGFTQTEKDETKYFMFKNFLAVVSV
;
A
#
# COMPACT_ATOMS: atom_id res chain seq x y z
N MET A 1 3.54 13.37 21.40
CA MET A 1 4.64 12.51 20.93
C MET A 1 4.16 11.68 19.75
N GLU A 2 4.93 11.67 18.69
CA GLU A 2 4.62 10.79 17.58
C GLU A 2 4.82 9.34 18.01
N GLN A 3 3.83 8.49 17.74
CA GLN A 3 3.97 7.07 17.97
C GLN A 3 4.93 6.49 16.93
N GLN A 4 5.97 5.82 17.39
CA GLN A 4 6.94 5.19 16.50
C GLN A 4 6.46 3.81 16.09
N PHE A 5 6.30 3.63 14.80
CA PHE A 5 6.04 2.32 14.21
C PHE A 5 7.36 1.70 13.74
N THR A 6 7.35 0.38 13.56
CA THR A 6 8.44 -0.35 12.93
C THR A 6 7.90 -1.13 11.73
N LEU A 7 8.79 -1.39 10.77
CA LEU A 7 8.53 -2.27 9.63
C LEU A 7 9.41 -3.50 9.80
N ARG A 8 8.80 -4.67 9.82
CA ARG A 8 9.55 -5.92 9.81
C ARG A 8 9.18 -6.77 8.59
N ASN A 9 10.10 -7.59 8.14
CA ASN A 9 9.82 -8.50 7.06
C ASN A 9 8.75 -9.50 7.50
N ALA A 10 7.80 -9.79 6.61
CA ALA A 10 6.81 -10.81 6.86
C ALA A 10 7.45 -12.19 6.81
N THR A 11 6.84 -13.13 7.53
CA THR A 11 7.14 -14.55 7.45
C THR A 11 5.89 -15.29 6.98
N ILE A 12 6.02 -16.56 6.68
CA ILE A 12 4.85 -17.38 6.28
C ILE A 12 3.79 -17.41 7.39
N ASN A 13 4.20 -17.23 8.63
CA ASN A 13 3.28 -17.19 9.77
C ASN A 13 2.43 -15.92 9.80
N ASP A 14 2.78 -14.91 9.02
CA ASP A 14 2.03 -13.66 8.93
C ASP A 14 0.90 -13.70 7.88
N SER A 15 0.72 -14.83 7.20
CA SER A 15 -0.31 -14.97 6.17
C SER A 15 -1.70 -14.58 6.69
N ALA A 16 -2.09 -15.09 7.86
CA ALA A 16 -3.38 -14.77 8.47
C ALA A 16 -3.49 -13.30 8.85
N VAL A 17 -2.43 -12.72 9.39
CA VAL A 17 -2.38 -11.29 9.74
C VAL A 17 -2.60 -10.43 8.50
N PHE A 18 -1.90 -10.74 7.42
CA PHE A 18 -2.05 -10.01 6.15
C PHE A 18 -3.50 -10.08 5.65
N TYR A 19 -4.08 -11.27 5.63
CA TYR A 19 -5.46 -11.46 5.19
C TYR A 19 -6.45 -10.68 6.05
N ASP A 20 -6.31 -10.76 7.37
CA ASP A 20 -7.21 -10.09 8.31
C ASP A 20 -7.14 -8.58 8.18
N VAL A 21 -5.94 -8.01 8.02
CA VAL A 21 -5.74 -6.57 7.80
C VAL A 21 -6.40 -6.15 6.48
N LYS A 22 -6.13 -6.86 5.41
CA LYS A 22 -6.71 -6.58 4.09
C LYS A 22 -8.23 -6.61 4.14
N LYS A 23 -8.79 -7.67 4.74
CA LYS A 23 -10.25 -7.81 4.89
C LYS A 23 -10.84 -6.64 5.67
N THR A 24 -10.25 -6.31 6.80
CA THR A 24 -10.73 -5.21 7.65
C THR A 24 -10.75 -3.88 6.89
N VAL A 25 -9.72 -3.61 6.11
CA VAL A 25 -9.58 -2.32 5.40
C VAL A 25 -10.41 -2.28 4.13
N LEU A 26 -10.43 -3.35 3.34
CA LEU A 26 -10.97 -3.32 1.98
C LEU A 26 -12.36 -3.91 1.81
N LYS A 27 -12.86 -4.71 2.76
CA LYS A 27 -14.11 -5.45 2.56
C LYS A 27 -15.25 -4.55 2.12
N LYS A 28 -15.43 -3.40 2.77
CA LYS A 28 -16.52 -2.47 2.46
C LYS A 28 -16.49 -1.99 1.00
N TYR A 29 -15.30 -1.77 0.44
CA TYR A 29 -15.15 -1.31 -0.94
C TYR A 29 -15.37 -2.45 -1.93
N ILE A 30 -14.77 -3.60 -1.67
CA ILE A 30 -14.88 -4.77 -2.54
C ILE A 30 -16.34 -5.26 -2.57
N GLU A 31 -17.00 -5.28 -1.42
CA GLU A 31 -18.40 -5.68 -1.30
C GLU A 31 -19.30 -4.78 -2.14
N GLU A 32 -19.06 -3.47 -2.13
CA GLU A 32 -19.85 -2.51 -2.91
C GLU A 32 -19.64 -2.67 -4.41
N ILE A 33 -18.39 -2.93 -4.84
CA ILE A 33 -18.06 -2.99 -6.27
C ILE A 33 -18.38 -4.35 -6.87
N TRP A 34 -18.00 -5.43 -6.20
CA TRP A 34 -18.04 -6.81 -6.76
C TRP A 34 -18.79 -7.82 -5.90
N GLY A 35 -19.19 -7.45 -4.68
CA GLY A 35 -19.63 -8.39 -3.68
C GLY A 35 -18.44 -9.07 -2.99
N TRP A 36 -18.67 -9.53 -1.76
CA TRP A 36 -17.63 -10.23 -0.99
C TRP A 36 -17.92 -11.72 -0.96
N ASN A 37 -17.03 -12.51 -1.56
CA ASN A 37 -17.06 -13.97 -1.49
C ASN A 37 -15.84 -14.44 -0.68
N GLU A 38 -16.08 -14.95 0.52
CA GLU A 38 -15.01 -15.33 1.43
C GLU A 38 -14.09 -16.41 0.85
N ALA A 39 -14.68 -17.45 0.23
CA ALA A 39 -13.89 -18.54 -0.35
C ALA A 39 -12.99 -18.04 -1.48
N PHE A 40 -13.52 -17.14 -2.33
CA PHE A 40 -12.73 -16.52 -3.40
C PHE A 40 -11.58 -15.70 -2.82
N GLN A 41 -11.86 -14.90 -1.81
CA GLN A 41 -10.84 -14.02 -1.21
C GLN A 41 -9.73 -14.81 -0.51
N ILE A 42 -10.08 -15.90 0.17
CA ILE A 42 -9.09 -16.77 0.79
C ILE A 42 -8.19 -17.40 -0.25
N LYS A 43 -8.79 -17.94 -1.33
CA LYS A 43 -8.03 -18.54 -2.42
C LYS A 43 -7.12 -17.52 -3.12
N PHE A 44 -7.64 -16.33 -3.39
CA PHE A 44 -6.87 -15.24 -3.99
C PHE A 44 -5.67 -14.88 -3.10
N HIS A 45 -5.89 -14.79 -1.78
CA HIS A 45 -4.82 -14.50 -0.83
C HIS A 45 -3.75 -15.59 -0.84
N GLU A 46 -4.15 -16.86 -0.81
CA GLU A 46 -3.21 -17.99 -0.82
C GLU A 46 -2.33 -17.99 -2.08
N GLU A 47 -2.90 -17.59 -3.22
CA GLU A 47 -2.18 -17.55 -4.49
C GLU A 47 -1.31 -16.30 -4.66
N ASN A 48 -1.61 -15.22 -3.93
CA ASN A 48 -0.99 -13.91 -4.17
C ASN A 48 -0.22 -13.33 -2.98
N PHE A 49 -0.16 -14.02 -1.85
CA PHE A 49 0.64 -13.57 -0.72
C PHE A 49 2.11 -13.88 -0.95
N HIS A 50 2.92 -12.82 -1.06
CA HIS A 50 4.35 -12.93 -1.32
C HIS A 50 5.14 -12.42 -0.12
N VAL A 51 5.71 -13.36 0.63
CA VAL A 51 6.46 -13.08 1.86
C VAL A 51 7.59 -12.08 1.62
N ASN A 52 8.33 -12.26 0.52
CA ASN A 52 9.50 -11.44 0.22
C ASN A 52 9.17 -10.01 -0.18
N GLU A 53 7.92 -9.73 -0.51
CA GLU A 53 7.47 -8.41 -0.94
C GLU A 53 6.67 -7.70 0.16
N THR A 54 6.43 -8.36 1.27
CA THR A 54 5.52 -7.90 2.32
C THR A 54 6.28 -7.57 3.61
N LYS A 55 5.90 -6.44 4.20
CA LYS A 55 6.34 -6.05 5.53
C LYS A 55 5.13 -5.87 6.43
N ILE A 56 5.30 -6.24 7.69
CA ILE A 56 4.30 -6.01 8.73
C ILE A 56 4.62 -4.69 9.42
N ILE A 57 3.62 -3.84 9.54
CA ILE A 57 3.73 -2.58 10.28
C ILE A 57 3.34 -2.88 11.72
N GLU A 58 4.25 -2.60 12.65
CA GLU A 58 4.03 -2.85 14.07
C GLU A 58 4.11 -1.58 14.90
N LEU A 59 3.30 -1.53 15.92
CA LEU A 59 3.34 -0.50 16.94
C LEU A 59 3.30 -1.21 18.29
N ASN A 60 4.32 -1.00 19.14
CA ASN A 60 4.45 -1.70 20.42
C ASN A 60 4.37 -3.22 20.24
N HIS A 61 5.07 -3.75 19.23
CA HIS A 61 5.12 -5.17 18.88
C HIS A 61 3.77 -5.79 18.46
N GLN A 62 2.77 -4.95 18.15
CA GLN A 62 1.47 -5.41 17.67
C GLN A 62 1.32 -5.06 16.19
N PRO A 63 0.87 -5.98 15.33
CA PRO A 63 0.57 -5.67 13.94
C PRO A 63 -0.57 -4.66 13.85
N ILE A 64 -0.32 -3.58 13.12
CA ILE A 64 -1.32 -2.52 12.89
C ILE A 64 -1.60 -2.30 11.41
N GLY A 65 -0.85 -2.95 10.55
CA GLY A 65 -0.99 -2.80 9.12
C GLY A 65 0.02 -3.62 8.35
N THR A 66 -0.05 -3.49 7.04
CA THR A 66 0.86 -4.19 6.12
C THR A 66 1.22 -3.29 4.95
N VAL A 67 2.41 -3.51 4.40
CA VAL A 67 2.82 -2.86 3.16
C VAL A 67 3.45 -3.90 2.23
N GLU A 68 3.03 -3.89 0.98
CA GLU A 68 3.56 -4.79 -0.05
C GLU A 68 4.17 -3.95 -1.16
N VAL A 69 5.42 -4.24 -1.51
CA VAL A 69 6.16 -3.46 -2.49
C VAL A 69 6.87 -4.40 -3.46
N LYS A 70 6.71 -4.14 -4.75
CA LYS A 70 7.50 -4.76 -5.82
C LYS A 70 8.43 -3.72 -6.41
N GLU A 71 9.61 -4.14 -6.78
CA GLU A 71 10.62 -3.23 -7.29
C GLU A 71 11.37 -3.85 -8.46
N ASP A 72 11.60 -3.04 -9.49
CA ASP A 72 12.49 -3.36 -10.60
C ASP A 72 13.50 -2.22 -10.79
N ASP A 73 14.24 -2.22 -11.90
CA ASP A 73 15.28 -1.22 -12.15
C ASP A 73 14.73 0.19 -12.34
N GLU A 74 13.48 0.33 -12.74
CA GLU A 74 12.87 1.62 -13.09
C GLU A 74 11.76 2.06 -12.14
N ARG A 75 11.14 1.10 -11.41
CA ARG A 75 9.92 1.38 -10.64
C ARG A 75 9.95 0.77 -9.26
N ILE A 76 9.35 1.51 -8.33
CA ILE A 76 8.90 0.99 -7.04
C ILE A 76 7.38 0.97 -7.11
N PHE A 77 6.78 -0.22 -7.09
CA PHE A 77 5.34 -0.37 -7.12
C PHE A 77 4.83 -0.67 -5.71
N LEU A 78 4.10 0.28 -5.15
CA LEU A 78 3.47 0.14 -3.85
C LEU A 78 2.17 -0.63 -4.05
N CYS A 79 2.25 -1.96 -3.96
CA CYS A 79 1.13 -2.85 -4.30
C CYS A 79 -0.03 -2.71 -3.33
N SER A 80 0.28 -2.53 -2.04
CA SER A 80 -0.73 -2.29 -1.02
C SER A 80 -0.12 -1.59 0.18
N LEU A 81 -0.91 -0.77 0.83
CA LEU A 81 -0.59 -0.14 2.10
C LEU A 81 -1.89 -0.09 2.90
N TYR A 82 -2.00 -0.97 3.88
CA TYR A 82 -3.20 -1.09 4.70
C TYR A 82 -2.86 -0.78 6.14
N ILE A 83 -3.60 0.16 6.73
CA ILE A 83 -3.51 0.52 8.14
C ILE A 83 -4.87 0.23 8.77
N LEU A 84 -4.89 -0.49 9.88
CA LEU A 84 -6.13 -0.75 10.60
C LEU A 84 -6.81 0.56 11.00
N PRO A 85 -8.17 0.62 10.96
CA PRO A 85 -8.92 1.86 11.16
C PRO A 85 -8.53 2.64 12.42
N GLU A 86 -8.30 1.96 13.54
CA GLU A 86 -7.94 2.60 14.82
C GLU A 86 -6.56 3.29 14.79
N HIS A 87 -5.75 3.01 13.77
CA HIS A 87 -4.42 3.60 13.61
C HIS A 87 -4.32 4.52 12.40
N GLN A 88 -5.43 4.76 11.71
CA GLN A 88 -5.48 5.72 10.60
C GLN A 88 -5.50 7.15 11.13
N ASN A 89 -5.19 8.12 10.24
CA ASN A 89 -5.15 9.55 10.55
C ASN A 89 -4.11 9.93 11.62
N LYS A 90 -3.06 9.12 11.77
CA LYS A 90 -1.94 9.36 12.68
C LYS A 90 -0.61 9.51 11.95
N LYS A 91 -0.67 9.81 10.64
CA LYS A 91 0.50 10.02 9.76
C LYS A 91 1.34 8.77 9.52
N ILE A 92 0.94 7.60 9.98
CA ILE A 92 1.70 6.36 9.79
C ILE A 92 1.81 6.03 8.29
N GLY A 93 0.68 5.99 7.59
CA GLY A 93 0.65 5.73 6.14
C GLY A 93 1.47 6.74 5.36
N SER A 94 1.32 8.01 5.68
CA SER A 94 2.10 9.10 5.07
C SER A 94 3.61 8.90 5.28
N ASN A 95 4.02 8.57 6.49
CA ASN A 95 5.43 8.39 6.81
C ASN A 95 6.01 7.14 6.11
N ILE A 96 5.26 6.06 6.00
CA ILE A 96 5.68 4.87 5.26
C ILE A 96 5.83 5.20 3.78
N CYS A 97 4.86 5.89 3.21
CA CYS A 97 4.92 6.33 1.82
C CYS A 97 6.17 7.18 1.55
N LYS A 98 6.50 8.08 2.46
CA LYS A 98 7.70 8.92 2.35
C LYS A 98 8.99 8.10 2.39
N ILE A 99 9.04 7.00 3.12
CA ILE A 99 10.20 6.10 3.12
C ILE A 99 10.45 5.59 1.69
N TYR A 100 9.42 5.10 1.03
CA TYR A 100 9.54 4.57 -0.34
C TYR A 100 9.72 5.66 -1.38
N MET A 101 9.11 6.83 -1.19
CA MET A 101 9.34 8.00 -2.04
C MET A 101 10.79 8.45 -1.98
N HIS A 102 11.37 8.49 -0.79
CA HIS A 102 12.78 8.85 -0.60
C HIS A 102 13.71 7.85 -1.30
N LYS A 103 13.39 6.55 -1.18
CA LYS A 103 14.13 5.51 -1.90
C LYS A 103 14.03 5.70 -3.42
N ALA A 104 12.83 5.96 -3.92
CA ALA A 104 12.61 6.20 -5.36
C ALA A 104 13.39 7.43 -5.85
N GLU A 105 13.40 8.51 -5.08
CA GLU A 105 14.14 9.73 -5.42
C GLU A 105 15.64 9.46 -5.45
N LYS A 106 16.16 8.77 -4.44
CA LYS A 106 17.58 8.44 -4.34
C LYS A 106 18.04 7.54 -5.50
N GLU A 107 17.22 6.57 -5.87
CA GLU A 107 17.53 5.60 -6.92
C GLU A 107 17.05 6.06 -8.31
N LYS A 108 16.44 7.25 -8.39
CA LYS A 108 15.92 7.83 -9.64
C LYS A 108 14.93 6.93 -10.34
N LYS A 109 13.91 6.52 -9.60
CA LYS A 109 12.85 5.63 -10.07
C LYS A 109 11.49 6.33 -10.06
N ILE A 110 10.53 5.71 -10.74
CA ILE A 110 9.12 6.07 -10.61
C ILE A 110 8.57 5.28 -9.42
N ILE A 111 7.87 5.95 -8.50
CA ILE A 111 7.04 5.27 -7.52
C ILE A 111 5.60 5.33 -7.99
N CYS A 112 4.89 4.21 -7.98
CA CYS A 112 3.53 4.13 -8.50
C CYS A 112 2.67 3.18 -7.68
N LEU A 113 1.36 3.34 -7.84
CA LEU A 113 0.36 2.54 -7.13
C LEU A 113 -0.97 2.58 -7.87
N GLU A 114 -1.85 1.70 -7.48
CA GLU A 114 -3.25 1.72 -7.91
C GLU A 114 -4.13 1.92 -6.68
N VAL A 115 -5.21 2.65 -6.83
CA VAL A 115 -6.13 2.93 -5.74
C VAL A 115 -7.57 2.83 -6.22
N LEU A 116 -8.43 2.22 -5.40
CA LEU A 116 -9.86 2.14 -5.71
C LEU A 116 -10.48 3.54 -5.73
N LYS A 117 -11.31 3.82 -6.73
CA LYS A 117 -12.01 5.10 -6.85
C LYS A 117 -12.92 5.38 -5.65
N LEU A 118 -13.45 4.33 -5.01
CA LEU A 118 -14.25 4.47 -3.80
C LEU A 118 -13.43 4.85 -2.56
N ASN A 119 -12.13 4.60 -2.57
CA ASN A 119 -11.26 4.91 -1.43
C ASN A 119 -10.73 6.34 -1.51
N VAL A 120 -11.60 7.30 -1.22
CA VAL A 120 -11.29 8.72 -1.31
C VAL A 120 -10.20 9.14 -0.31
N ASN A 121 -10.17 8.54 0.86
CA ASN A 121 -9.16 8.88 1.87
C ASN A 121 -7.75 8.52 1.40
N ALA A 122 -7.58 7.35 0.77
CA ALA A 122 -6.29 6.95 0.23
C ALA A 122 -5.88 7.86 -0.93
N GLN A 123 -6.80 8.22 -1.83
CA GLN A 123 -6.53 9.16 -2.91
C GLN A 123 -6.02 10.50 -2.37
N ARG A 124 -6.68 11.01 -1.35
CA ARG A 124 -6.29 12.29 -0.71
C ARG A 124 -4.89 12.21 -0.13
N LEU A 125 -4.56 11.11 0.53
CA LEU A 125 -3.22 10.88 1.07
C LEU A 125 -2.15 11.00 -0.03
N TYR A 126 -2.33 10.29 -1.13
CA TYR A 126 -1.35 10.27 -2.22
C TYR A 126 -1.29 11.58 -2.97
N LEU A 127 -2.43 12.24 -3.21
CA LEU A 127 -2.45 13.58 -3.82
C LEU A 127 -1.69 14.59 -2.95
N ASN A 128 -1.89 14.55 -1.63
CA ASN A 128 -1.19 15.43 -0.70
C ASN A 128 0.32 15.18 -0.68
N LEU A 129 0.76 13.98 -1.01
CA LEU A 129 2.18 13.65 -1.13
C LEU A 129 2.77 13.98 -2.49
N GLY A 130 1.96 14.53 -3.39
CA GLY A 130 2.44 15.00 -4.70
C GLY A 130 2.34 13.97 -5.82
N PHE A 131 1.60 12.87 -5.61
CA PHE A 131 1.35 11.91 -6.69
C PHE A 131 0.44 12.51 -7.74
N THR A 132 0.69 12.18 -9.01
CA THR A 132 -0.21 12.48 -10.12
C THR A 132 -1.22 11.36 -10.25
N GLN A 133 -2.50 11.72 -10.40
CA GLN A 133 -3.58 10.74 -10.53
C GLN A 133 -4.05 10.66 -11.99
N THR A 134 -4.11 9.43 -12.51
CA THR A 134 -4.59 9.16 -13.86
C THR A 134 -5.62 8.03 -13.83
N GLU A 135 -6.45 7.96 -14.87
CA GLU A 135 -7.40 6.86 -15.04
C GLU A 135 -6.66 5.55 -15.30
N LYS A 136 -7.12 4.47 -14.67
CA LYS A 136 -6.70 3.12 -15.02
C LYS A 136 -7.85 2.34 -15.67
N ASP A 137 -8.97 2.23 -14.95
CA ASP A 137 -10.16 1.52 -15.40
C ASP A 137 -11.39 2.07 -14.67
N GLU A 138 -12.53 1.38 -14.76
CA GLU A 138 -13.78 1.84 -14.13
C GLU A 138 -13.71 1.91 -12.61
N THR A 139 -12.86 1.08 -11.98
CA THR A 139 -12.81 0.95 -10.51
C THR A 139 -11.59 1.55 -9.86
N LYS A 140 -10.52 1.82 -10.62
CA LYS A 140 -9.23 2.25 -10.07
C LYS A 140 -8.64 3.44 -10.79
N TYR A 141 -7.88 4.23 -10.03
CA TYR A 141 -6.92 5.20 -10.54
C TYR A 141 -5.53 4.61 -10.47
N PHE A 142 -4.67 5.02 -11.41
CA PHE A 142 -3.23 4.83 -11.33
C PHE A 142 -2.60 6.13 -10.86
N MET A 143 -1.73 6.04 -9.85
CA MET A 143 -1.06 7.21 -9.28
C MET A 143 0.44 7.01 -9.30
N PHE A 144 1.19 8.07 -9.58
CA PHE A 144 2.63 7.97 -9.70
C PHE A 144 3.33 9.27 -9.34
N LYS A 145 4.62 9.13 -9.01
CA LYS A 145 5.55 10.24 -8.88
C LYS A 145 6.86 9.85 -9.57
N ASN A 146 7.30 10.67 -10.48
CA ASN A 146 8.43 10.34 -11.37
C ASN A 146 9.71 11.02 -10.88
N PHE A 147 10.68 10.21 -10.45
CA PHE A 147 12.01 10.66 -10.06
C PHE A 147 13.09 10.23 -11.05
N LEU A 148 12.70 9.78 -12.24
CA LEU A 148 13.67 9.47 -13.28
C LEU A 148 14.53 10.71 -13.58
N ALA A 149 15.82 10.49 -13.86
CA ALA A 149 16.72 11.58 -14.18
C ALA A 149 16.22 12.33 -15.42
N VAL A 150 15.95 13.65 -15.24
CA VAL A 150 15.61 14.52 -16.35
C VAL A 150 16.93 14.94 -16.98
N VAL A 151 17.11 14.59 -18.26
CA VAL A 151 18.25 15.12 -19.02
C VAL A 151 17.92 16.57 -19.33
N SER A 152 18.62 17.51 -18.70
CA SER A 152 18.49 18.92 -19.05
C SER A 152 19.06 19.12 -20.45
N VAL A 153 18.26 19.68 -21.29
CA VAL A 153 18.68 20.06 -22.64
C VAL A 153 19.25 21.47 -22.56
#